data_598159c1a3daead632ecb9f75d365ee2
#
_entry.id   598159c1a3daead632ecb9f75d365ee2
#
_cell.length_a   1.000
_cell.length_b   1.000
_cell.length_c   1.000
_cell.angle_alpha   90.00
_cell.angle_beta   90.00
_cell.angle_gamma   90.00
#
_symmetry.space_group_name_H-M   'P 1'
#
loop_
_entity.id
_entity.type
_entity.pdbx_description
1 polymer ?
#
loop_
_entity_poly.entity_id
_entity_poly.type
_entity_poly.pdbx_seq_one_letter_code
_entity_poly.pdbx_strand_id
1 'polypeptide(L)'
;MLQLSQVYERANEFDVIHSHMGCAGLPYANLVKTPTVYTLHGIFTPDNEKMFVHARRQPFISISNSQREPRLNLNCVATVYNGVDTSAYRFYPKPSDPPYLAFLGRMSPEKGTHIAIAIAKATGWNLKIAGKVDPVDVDYFEQEVKPHIDGTQIQFLGEANHAQKNVLLGNAVATLFPITWREPFGLVMAESMAAGTPVVAMNLGSASEVIVHGKTGFLCHTVEECIQALSKIDTIDRQVCRQHVEVNFSAKRMTDG
;
A
#
# COMPACT_ATOMS: atom_id res chain seq x y z
N MET A 1 -13.72 20.80 -1.61
CA MET A 1 -13.51 22.18 -2.16
C MET A 1 -13.69 23.24 -1.06
N LEU A 2 -14.83 23.30 -0.33
CA LEU A 2 -15.07 24.32 0.70
C LEU A 2 -13.97 24.37 1.80
N GLN A 3 -13.52 23.21 2.32
CA GLN A 3 -12.42 23.16 3.30
C GLN A 3 -11.12 23.72 2.76
N LEU A 4 -10.80 23.49 1.49
CA LEU A 4 -9.60 24.06 0.86
C LEU A 4 -9.67 25.59 0.77
N SER A 5 -10.81 26.16 0.31
CA SER A 5 -10.95 27.62 0.27
C SER A 5 -10.76 28.26 1.65
N GLN A 6 -11.35 27.67 2.70
CA GLN A 6 -11.20 28.16 4.08
C GLN A 6 -9.74 28.16 4.58
N VAL A 7 -8.94 27.14 4.22
CA VAL A 7 -7.52 27.10 4.56
C VAL A 7 -6.77 28.23 3.84
N TYR A 8 -7.00 28.41 2.54
CA TYR A 8 -6.28 29.41 1.76
C TYR A 8 -6.76 30.84 2.03
N GLU A 9 -8.00 31.06 2.43
CA GLU A 9 -8.50 32.35 2.94
C GLU A 9 -7.75 32.81 4.19
N ARG A 10 -7.28 31.84 5.00
CA ARG A 10 -6.53 32.08 6.23
C ARG A 10 -5.03 31.80 6.08
N ALA A 11 -4.52 31.71 4.88
CA ALA A 11 -3.13 31.32 4.61
C ALA A 11 -2.09 32.20 5.32
N ASN A 12 -2.39 33.50 5.52
CA ASN A 12 -1.51 34.46 6.20
C ASN A 12 -1.36 34.18 7.73
N GLU A 13 -2.15 33.28 8.29
CA GLU A 13 -2.03 32.86 9.70
C GLU A 13 -0.98 31.74 9.89
N PHE A 14 -0.40 31.23 8.81
CA PHE A 14 0.53 30.09 8.82
C PHE A 14 1.87 30.44 8.16
N ASP A 15 2.95 29.85 8.64
CA ASP A 15 4.28 29.96 8.04
C ASP A 15 4.43 29.06 6.81
N VAL A 16 3.70 27.92 6.79
CA VAL A 16 3.69 26.94 5.70
C VAL A 16 2.37 26.18 5.67
N ILE A 17 1.91 25.81 4.49
CA ILE A 17 0.76 24.92 4.30
C ILE A 17 1.28 23.58 3.77
N HIS A 18 1.04 22.49 4.51
CA HIS A 18 1.34 21.14 4.05
C HIS A 18 0.06 20.47 3.52
N SER A 19 0.00 20.28 2.19
CA SER A 19 -1.19 19.76 1.52
C SER A 19 -1.04 18.29 1.16
N HIS A 20 -2.06 17.49 1.54
CA HIS A 20 -2.22 16.08 1.15
C HIS A 20 -3.38 15.86 0.15
N MET A 21 -3.87 16.95 -0.44
CA MET A 21 -5.10 16.94 -1.26
C MET A 21 -4.85 16.65 -2.75
N GLY A 22 -3.69 16.09 -3.09
CA GLY A 22 -3.34 15.81 -4.48
C GLY A 22 -3.43 17.07 -5.34
N CYS A 23 -4.01 16.95 -6.55
CA CYS A 23 -4.11 18.08 -7.46
C CYS A 23 -5.16 19.15 -7.07
N ALA A 24 -6.08 18.85 -6.16
CA ALA A 24 -7.16 19.76 -5.79
C ALA A 24 -6.69 21.05 -5.11
N GLY A 25 -5.55 21.01 -4.39
CA GLY A 25 -4.95 22.17 -3.73
C GLY A 25 -4.10 23.06 -4.63
N LEU A 26 -3.63 22.54 -5.78
CA LEU A 26 -2.66 23.23 -6.63
C LEU A 26 -3.11 24.60 -7.16
N PRO A 27 -4.38 24.79 -7.57
CA PRO A 27 -4.84 26.10 -8.05
C PRO A 27 -4.76 27.20 -6.99
N TYR A 28 -4.88 26.85 -5.71
CA TYR A 28 -4.90 27.84 -4.62
C TYR A 28 -3.50 28.30 -4.21
N ALA A 29 -2.48 27.45 -4.34
CA ALA A 29 -1.12 27.76 -3.88
C ALA A 29 -0.52 29.02 -4.50
N ASN A 30 -0.87 29.33 -5.75
CA ASN A 30 -0.39 30.52 -6.46
C ASN A 30 -1.17 31.80 -6.09
N LEU A 31 -2.26 31.68 -5.32
CA LEU A 31 -3.10 32.82 -4.92
C LEU A 31 -2.67 33.42 -3.57
N VAL A 32 -1.77 32.75 -2.86
CA VAL A 32 -1.31 33.18 -1.53
C VAL A 32 0.21 33.30 -1.48
N LYS A 33 0.71 34.07 -0.53
CA LYS A 33 2.17 34.24 -0.31
C LYS A 33 2.77 33.10 0.54
N THR A 34 1.94 32.46 1.37
CA THR A 34 2.37 31.39 2.27
C THR A 34 2.82 30.17 1.44
N PRO A 35 4.05 29.70 1.65
CA PRO A 35 4.56 28.53 0.93
C PRO A 35 3.67 27.32 1.14
N THR A 36 3.42 26.56 0.07
CA THR A 36 2.68 25.30 0.17
C THR A 36 3.57 24.16 -0.32
N VAL A 37 3.70 23.09 0.48
CA VAL A 37 4.35 21.83 0.12
C VAL A 37 3.29 20.74 -0.05
N TYR A 38 3.48 19.86 -1.01
CA TYR A 38 2.50 18.81 -1.38
C TYR A 38 3.08 17.42 -1.19
N THR A 39 2.47 16.59 -0.34
CA THR A 39 2.75 15.15 -0.33
C THR A 39 1.81 14.45 -1.31
N LEU A 40 2.41 13.71 -2.23
CA LEU A 40 1.69 12.92 -3.24
C LEU A 40 1.30 11.57 -2.65
N HIS A 41 0.01 11.17 -2.79
CA HIS A 41 -0.47 9.87 -2.30
C HIS A 41 -1.02 8.96 -3.42
N GLY A 42 -1.23 9.51 -4.60
CA GLY A 42 -1.79 8.79 -5.75
C GLY A 42 -0.81 8.69 -6.91
N ILE A 43 -1.30 8.14 -8.01
CA ILE A 43 -0.60 8.09 -9.29
C ILE A 43 -0.97 9.30 -10.15
N PHE A 44 -0.15 9.54 -11.16
CA PHE A 44 -0.46 10.49 -12.23
C PHE A 44 -1.34 9.79 -13.27
N THR A 45 -2.41 10.46 -13.65
CA THR A 45 -3.34 10.01 -14.68
C THR A 45 -3.44 11.09 -15.79
N PRO A 46 -3.86 10.76 -17.00
CA PRO A 46 -4.05 11.76 -18.06
C PRO A 46 -4.90 12.96 -17.63
N ASP A 47 -5.86 12.75 -16.72
CA ASP A 47 -6.77 13.80 -16.24
C ASP A 47 -6.08 14.76 -15.25
N ASN A 48 -5.24 14.24 -14.35
CA ASN A 48 -4.61 15.06 -13.31
C ASN A 48 -3.22 15.62 -13.70
N GLU A 49 -2.52 14.99 -14.65
CA GLU A 49 -1.17 15.38 -15.08
C GLU A 49 -1.07 16.85 -15.48
N LYS A 50 -2.05 17.36 -16.22
CA LYS A 50 -2.07 18.76 -16.68
C LYS A 50 -2.00 19.75 -15.52
N MET A 51 -2.68 19.43 -14.41
CA MET A 51 -2.66 20.26 -13.20
C MET A 51 -1.30 20.24 -12.52
N PHE A 52 -0.68 19.05 -12.40
CA PHE A 52 0.66 18.91 -11.85
C PHE A 52 1.72 19.62 -12.71
N VAL A 53 1.68 19.46 -14.03
CA VAL A 53 2.60 20.14 -14.96
C VAL A 53 2.44 21.66 -14.89
N HIS A 54 1.21 22.17 -14.79
CA HIS A 54 0.96 23.61 -14.60
C HIS A 54 1.58 24.12 -13.28
N ALA A 55 1.50 23.35 -12.22
CA ALA A 55 2.03 23.68 -10.91
C ALA A 55 3.43 23.08 -10.64
N ARG A 56 4.18 22.65 -11.66
CA ARG A 56 5.44 21.88 -11.53
C ARG A 56 6.54 22.53 -10.70
N ARG A 57 6.46 23.84 -10.45
CA ARG A 57 7.42 24.58 -9.60
C ARG A 57 7.12 24.47 -8.10
N GLN A 58 5.91 24.05 -7.75
CA GLN A 58 5.56 23.82 -6.35
C GLN A 58 6.41 22.68 -5.79
N PRO A 59 6.80 22.74 -4.51
CA PRO A 59 7.56 21.66 -3.88
C PRO A 59 6.67 20.43 -3.63
N PHE A 60 7.08 19.28 -4.19
CA PHE A 60 6.40 18.00 -4.00
C PHE A 60 7.25 17.04 -3.18
N ILE A 61 6.61 16.29 -2.32
CA ILE A 61 7.16 15.15 -1.59
C ILE A 61 6.50 13.90 -2.16
N SER A 62 7.31 12.94 -2.65
CA SER A 62 6.83 11.62 -3.04
C SER A 62 6.88 10.64 -1.87
N ILE A 63 5.99 9.65 -1.85
CA ILE A 63 5.95 8.60 -0.83
C ILE A 63 6.74 7.34 -1.24
N SER A 64 7.32 7.34 -2.42
CA SER A 64 8.34 6.38 -2.90
C SER A 64 9.10 7.00 -4.06
N ASN A 65 10.26 6.43 -4.41
CA ASN A 65 10.98 6.84 -5.61
C ASN A 65 10.23 6.38 -6.87
N SER A 66 9.62 5.20 -6.80
CA SER A 66 8.80 4.66 -7.88
C SER A 66 7.59 5.53 -8.22
N GLN A 67 7.07 6.29 -7.27
CA GLN A 67 5.96 7.21 -7.53
C GLN A 67 6.36 8.38 -8.42
N ARG A 68 7.64 8.78 -8.41
CA ARG A 68 8.12 9.89 -9.23
C ARG A 68 7.97 9.58 -10.71
N GLU A 69 7.51 10.57 -11.47
CA GLU A 69 7.35 10.48 -12.92
C GLU A 69 8.25 11.51 -13.59
N PRO A 70 9.49 11.10 -14.00
CA PRO A 70 10.50 12.05 -14.50
C PRO A 70 10.04 12.87 -15.69
N ARG A 71 9.17 12.32 -16.56
CA ARG A 71 8.64 13.03 -17.75
C ARG A 71 7.81 14.26 -17.41
N LEU A 72 7.25 14.33 -16.19
CA LEU A 72 6.45 15.48 -15.76
C LEU A 72 7.33 16.65 -15.24
N ASN A 73 8.61 16.39 -14.98
CA ASN A 73 9.59 17.37 -14.50
C ASN A 73 9.05 18.20 -13.33
N LEU A 74 8.46 17.51 -12.33
CA LEU A 74 7.96 18.14 -11.12
C LEU A 74 9.12 18.46 -10.16
N ASN A 75 9.00 19.52 -9.39
CA ASN A 75 9.94 19.88 -8.32
C ASN A 75 9.78 18.95 -7.12
N CYS A 76 10.19 17.68 -7.26
CA CYS A 76 10.18 16.70 -6.15
C CYS A 76 11.37 16.98 -5.23
N VAL A 77 11.11 17.66 -4.12
CA VAL A 77 12.15 18.09 -3.15
C VAL A 77 12.62 16.98 -2.24
N ALA A 78 11.79 15.97 -1.96
CA ALA A 78 12.11 14.83 -1.13
C ALA A 78 11.32 13.58 -1.52
N THR A 79 11.78 12.40 -1.06
CA THR A 79 10.97 11.19 -0.93
C THR A 79 10.90 10.85 0.56
N VAL A 80 9.68 10.85 1.10
CA VAL A 80 9.40 10.46 2.49
C VAL A 80 8.45 9.28 2.47
N TYR A 81 8.95 8.11 2.83
CA TYR A 81 8.15 6.88 2.87
C TYR A 81 7.04 7.00 3.91
N ASN A 82 5.87 6.43 3.60
CA ASN A 82 4.80 6.34 4.59
C ASN A 82 5.24 5.52 5.81
N GLY A 83 4.84 5.97 6.98
CA GLY A 83 5.12 5.31 8.25
C GLY A 83 3.94 4.51 8.78
N VAL A 84 4.26 3.43 9.49
CA VAL A 84 3.31 2.61 10.24
C VAL A 84 3.61 2.79 11.74
N ASP A 85 2.58 2.99 12.53
CA ASP A 85 2.72 2.89 13.99
C ASP A 85 2.95 1.44 14.37
N THR A 86 4.23 1.07 14.51
CA THR A 86 4.62 -0.30 14.81
C THR A 86 4.13 -0.77 16.18
N SER A 87 3.88 0.15 17.13
CA SER A 87 3.34 -0.21 18.45
C SER A 87 1.88 -0.67 18.39
N ALA A 88 1.14 -0.22 17.38
CA ALA A 88 -0.23 -0.63 17.13
C ALA A 88 -0.35 -2.04 16.51
N TYR A 89 0.76 -2.62 16.02
CA TYR A 89 0.82 -3.98 15.47
C TYR A 89 1.51 -4.92 16.44
N ARG A 90 0.74 -5.89 16.97
CA ARG A 90 1.30 -6.98 17.75
C ARG A 90 2.21 -7.83 16.85
N PHE A 91 3.37 -8.20 17.36
CA PHE A 91 4.27 -9.15 16.70
C PHE A 91 3.77 -10.60 16.91
N TYR A 92 3.74 -11.38 15.84
CA TYR A 92 3.38 -12.80 15.83
C TYR A 92 4.59 -13.61 15.38
N PRO A 93 5.25 -14.35 16.30
CA PRO A 93 6.49 -15.08 15.99
C PRO A 93 6.27 -16.31 15.10
N LYS A 94 5.03 -16.77 14.97
CA LYS A 94 4.64 -17.91 14.11
C LYS A 94 3.22 -17.71 13.58
N PRO A 95 2.88 -18.31 12.42
CA PRO A 95 1.52 -18.31 11.91
C PRO A 95 0.57 -19.13 12.80
N SER A 96 -0.73 -19.02 12.53
CA SER A 96 -1.76 -19.85 13.18
C SER A 96 -1.74 -21.28 12.66
N ASP A 97 -2.38 -22.16 13.43
CA ASP A 97 -2.76 -23.49 13.01
C ASP A 97 -4.30 -23.58 13.02
N PRO A 98 -4.99 -23.92 11.93
CA PRO A 98 -4.43 -24.21 10.59
C PRO A 98 -3.86 -22.96 9.90
N PRO A 99 -2.80 -23.16 9.08
CA PRO A 99 -2.12 -22.07 8.39
C PRO A 99 -2.93 -21.53 7.21
N TYR A 100 -2.73 -20.24 6.89
CA TYR A 100 -3.40 -19.59 5.75
C TYR A 100 -2.55 -18.46 5.15
N LEU A 101 -2.87 -18.09 3.91
CA LEU A 101 -2.40 -16.88 3.25
C LEU A 101 -3.38 -15.74 3.52
N ALA A 102 -2.89 -14.51 3.65
CA ALA A 102 -3.73 -13.33 3.77
C ALA A 102 -3.71 -12.49 2.50
N PHE A 103 -4.85 -11.91 2.17
CA PHE A 103 -4.98 -10.78 1.25
C PHE A 103 -5.72 -9.66 1.96
N LEU A 104 -5.16 -8.45 1.91
CA LEU A 104 -5.79 -7.25 2.47
C LEU A 104 -5.71 -6.12 1.44
N GLY A 105 -6.86 -5.64 1.00
CA GLY A 105 -6.92 -4.55 0.03
C GLY A 105 -8.34 -4.30 -0.46
N ARG A 106 -8.53 -3.20 -1.17
CA ARG A 106 -9.78 -2.96 -1.89
C ARG A 106 -10.02 -4.07 -2.92
N MET A 107 -11.27 -4.47 -3.07
CA MET A 107 -11.66 -5.48 -4.08
C MET A 107 -11.74 -4.81 -5.45
N SER A 108 -10.59 -4.62 -6.08
CA SER A 108 -10.48 -3.99 -7.39
C SER A 108 -9.47 -4.73 -8.29
N PRO A 109 -9.60 -4.63 -9.62
CA PRO A 109 -8.72 -5.35 -10.56
C PRO A 109 -7.23 -5.10 -10.31
N GLU A 110 -6.87 -3.85 -10.06
CA GLU A 110 -5.47 -3.45 -9.85
C GLU A 110 -4.84 -4.00 -8.57
N LYS A 111 -5.65 -4.38 -7.55
CA LYS A 111 -5.16 -5.02 -6.33
C LYS A 111 -4.96 -6.52 -6.48
N GLY A 112 -5.55 -7.13 -7.52
CA GLY A 112 -5.26 -8.51 -7.91
C GLY A 112 -5.83 -9.58 -6.99
N THR A 113 -7.02 -9.36 -6.39
CA THR A 113 -7.68 -10.36 -5.53
C THR A 113 -7.90 -11.68 -6.28
N HIS A 114 -8.32 -11.63 -7.55
CA HIS A 114 -8.48 -12.82 -8.42
C HIS A 114 -7.16 -13.58 -8.60
N ILE A 115 -6.02 -12.87 -8.65
CA ILE A 115 -4.69 -13.49 -8.74
C ILE A 115 -4.33 -14.17 -7.40
N ALA A 116 -4.61 -13.52 -6.26
CA ALA A 116 -4.41 -14.13 -4.95
C ALA A 116 -5.21 -15.44 -4.80
N ILE A 117 -6.46 -15.46 -5.29
CA ILE A 117 -7.30 -16.65 -5.33
C ILE A 117 -6.70 -17.73 -6.24
N ALA A 118 -6.22 -17.37 -7.42
CA ALA A 118 -5.58 -18.30 -8.34
C ALA A 118 -4.33 -18.95 -7.72
N ILE A 119 -3.49 -18.14 -7.06
CA ILE A 119 -2.31 -18.63 -6.33
C ILE A 119 -2.71 -19.61 -5.22
N ALA A 120 -3.70 -19.26 -4.39
CA ALA A 120 -4.16 -20.10 -3.30
C ALA A 120 -4.71 -21.43 -3.80
N LYS A 121 -5.52 -21.43 -4.87
CA LYS A 121 -6.05 -22.65 -5.50
C LYS A 121 -4.95 -23.52 -6.09
N ALA A 122 -4.00 -22.93 -6.81
CA ALA A 122 -2.90 -23.67 -7.42
C ALA A 122 -1.95 -24.32 -6.39
N THR A 123 -1.85 -23.76 -5.20
CA THR A 123 -0.96 -24.22 -4.13
C THR A 123 -1.66 -25.04 -3.05
N GLY A 124 -3.01 -25.11 -3.07
CA GLY A 124 -3.81 -25.76 -2.04
C GLY A 124 -3.86 -25.00 -0.69
N TRP A 125 -3.32 -23.81 -0.61
CA TRP A 125 -3.37 -22.99 0.60
C TRP A 125 -4.78 -22.44 0.87
N ASN A 126 -5.15 -22.36 2.14
CA ASN A 126 -6.27 -21.53 2.57
C ASN A 126 -5.93 -20.05 2.37
N LEU A 127 -6.92 -19.27 1.93
CA LEU A 127 -6.79 -17.82 1.75
C LEU A 127 -7.89 -17.07 2.49
N LYS A 128 -7.49 -16.14 3.34
CA LYS A 128 -8.39 -15.19 3.98
C LYS A 128 -8.26 -13.82 3.33
N ILE A 129 -9.36 -13.32 2.81
CA ILE A 129 -9.46 -12.06 2.06
C ILE A 129 -10.21 -11.06 2.93
N ALA A 130 -9.63 -9.88 3.13
CA ALA A 130 -10.35 -8.76 3.74
C ALA A 130 -10.19 -7.48 2.93
N GLY A 131 -11.24 -6.69 2.90
CA GLY A 131 -11.24 -5.39 2.22
C GLY A 131 -12.61 -4.93 1.80
N LYS A 132 -12.64 -3.69 1.35
CA LYS A 132 -13.86 -3.01 0.90
C LYS A 132 -14.16 -3.34 -0.55
N VAL A 133 -15.44 -3.51 -0.86
CA VAL A 133 -15.97 -3.48 -2.23
C VAL A 133 -16.50 -2.07 -2.47
N ASP A 134 -15.79 -1.26 -3.25
CA ASP A 134 -16.27 0.06 -3.63
C ASP A 134 -17.39 -0.05 -4.70
N PRO A 135 -18.35 0.91 -4.75
CA PRO A 135 -19.43 0.86 -5.73
C PRO A 135 -18.98 0.72 -7.18
N VAL A 136 -17.82 1.27 -7.53
CA VAL A 136 -17.24 1.17 -8.89
C VAL A 136 -16.65 -0.20 -9.20
N ASP A 137 -16.36 -1.02 -8.19
CA ASP A 137 -15.70 -2.32 -8.31
C ASP A 137 -16.67 -3.51 -8.06
N VAL A 138 -17.98 -3.24 -7.89
CA VAL A 138 -18.99 -4.27 -7.60
C VAL A 138 -19.02 -5.35 -8.70
N ASP A 139 -19.01 -4.95 -9.96
CA ASP A 139 -19.04 -5.90 -11.08
C ASP A 139 -17.80 -6.81 -11.08
N TYR A 140 -16.62 -6.26 -10.81
CA TYR A 140 -15.42 -7.05 -10.66
C TYR A 140 -15.54 -8.05 -9.50
N PHE A 141 -16.02 -7.59 -8.34
CA PHE A 141 -16.19 -8.46 -7.18
C PHE A 141 -17.16 -9.60 -7.46
N GLU A 142 -18.33 -9.31 -8.05
CA GLU A 142 -19.36 -10.30 -8.35
C GLU A 142 -18.92 -11.34 -9.41
N GLN A 143 -18.10 -10.92 -10.37
CA GLN A 143 -17.69 -11.79 -11.48
C GLN A 143 -16.38 -12.54 -11.21
N GLU A 144 -15.38 -11.88 -10.61
CA GLU A 144 -14.01 -12.41 -10.52
C GLU A 144 -13.61 -12.88 -9.11
N VAL A 145 -14.34 -12.47 -8.07
CA VAL A 145 -13.98 -12.80 -6.69
C VAL A 145 -15.02 -13.69 -6.02
N LYS A 146 -16.26 -13.24 -5.98
CA LYS A 146 -17.36 -13.90 -5.27
C LYS A 146 -17.63 -15.35 -5.68
N PRO A 147 -17.57 -15.74 -6.97
CA PRO A 147 -17.79 -17.14 -7.38
C PRO A 147 -16.76 -18.13 -6.83
N HIS A 148 -15.63 -17.61 -6.33
CA HIS A 148 -14.54 -18.42 -5.79
C HIS A 148 -14.56 -18.53 -4.26
N ILE A 149 -15.41 -17.77 -3.59
CA ILE A 149 -15.56 -17.82 -2.12
C ILE A 149 -16.39 -19.04 -1.76
N ASP A 150 -15.75 -20.05 -1.17
CA ASP A 150 -16.39 -21.30 -0.75
C ASP A 150 -16.57 -21.39 0.77
N GLY A 151 -16.07 -20.41 1.53
CA GLY A 151 -16.15 -20.36 2.98
C GLY A 151 -15.21 -21.33 3.70
N THR A 152 -14.44 -22.12 2.98
CA THR A 152 -13.49 -23.11 3.50
C THR A 152 -12.06 -22.79 3.08
N GLN A 153 -11.69 -23.03 1.83
CA GLN A 153 -10.38 -22.68 1.31
C GLN A 153 -10.27 -21.17 1.07
N ILE A 154 -11.27 -20.59 0.44
CA ILE A 154 -11.30 -19.15 0.11
C ILE A 154 -12.37 -18.47 0.96
N GLN A 155 -11.93 -17.64 1.91
CA GLN A 155 -12.80 -16.96 2.86
C GLN A 155 -12.75 -15.44 2.64
N PHE A 156 -13.91 -14.82 2.46
CA PHE A 156 -14.04 -13.35 2.42
C PHE A 156 -14.61 -12.86 3.76
N LEU A 157 -13.85 -12.00 4.44
CA LEU A 157 -14.16 -11.50 5.79
C LEU A 157 -14.85 -10.13 5.77
N GLY A 158 -15.03 -9.53 4.60
CA GLY A 158 -15.51 -8.15 4.49
C GLY A 158 -14.44 -7.13 4.89
N GLU A 159 -14.89 -5.93 5.27
CA GLU A 159 -13.98 -4.88 5.76
C GLU A 159 -13.43 -5.25 7.14
N ALA A 160 -12.13 -5.05 7.32
CA ALA A 160 -11.44 -5.32 8.57
C ALA A 160 -11.07 -4.01 9.28
N ASN A 161 -11.47 -3.85 10.53
CA ASN A 161 -10.96 -2.80 11.40
C ASN A 161 -9.49 -3.08 11.78
N HIS A 162 -8.86 -2.13 12.50
CA HIS A 162 -7.43 -2.24 12.83
C HIS A 162 -7.09 -3.52 13.61
N ALA A 163 -7.90 -3.89 14.61
CA ALA A 163 -7.67 -5.09 15.40
C ALA A 163 -7.80 -6.37 14.54
N GLN A 164 -8.81 -6.42 13.67
CA GLN A 164 -9.03 -7.52 12.74
C GLN A 164 -7.91 -7.62 11.70
N LYS A 165 -7.40 -6.48 11.17
CA LYS A 165 -6.23 -6.47 10.28
C LYS A 165 -5.00 -7.05 10.95
N ASN A 166 -4.74 -6.67 12.19
CA ASN A 166 -3.60 -7.15 12.96
C ASN A 166 -3.65 -8.68 13.14
N VAL A 167 -4.82 -9.22 13.48
CA VAL A 167 -5.03 -10.67 13.61
C VAL A 167 -4.89 -11.36 12.26
N LEU A 168 -5.50 -10.82 11.19
CA LEU A 168 -5.44 -11.38 9.84
C LEU A 168 -4.00 -11.45 9.33
N LEU A 169 -3.28 -10.34 9.39
CA LEU A 169 -1.91 -10.28 8.89
C LEU A 169 -0.96 -11.08 9.79
N GLY A 170 -1.06 -10.91 11.12
CA GLY A 170 -0.12 -11.52 12.05
C GLY A 170 -0.15 -13.05 12.08
N ASN A 171 -1.32 -13.66 11.91
CA ASN A 171 -1.47 -15.11 11.91
C ASN A 171 -1.26 -15.78 10.54
N ALA A 172 -1.10 -15.01 9.47
CA ALA A 172 -0.86 -15.56 8.14
C ALA A 172 0.56 -16.14 8.00
N VAL A 173 0.71 -17.13 7.13
CA VAL A 173 2.02 -17.65 6.68
C VAL A 173 2.72 -16.59 5.82
N ALA A 174 1.97 -15.97 4.94
CA ALA A 174 2.40 -14.86 4.10
C ALA A 174 1.21 -13.97 3.73
N THR A 175 1.48 -12.71 3.45
CA THR A 175 0.51 -11.83 2.79
C THR A 175 0.80 -11.80 1.29
N LEU A 176 -0.24 -12.06 0.49
CA LEU A 176 -0.16 -11.92 -0.96
C LEU A 176 -0.43 -10.47 -1.36
N PHE A 177 0.44 -9.94 -2.20
CA PHE A 177 0.31 -8.58 -2.76
C PHE A 177 0.48 -8.63 -4.29
N PRO A 178 -0.47 -9.29 -5.00
CA PRO A 178 -0.37 -9.60 -6.42
C PRO A 178 -0.95 -8.47 -7.29
N ILE A 179 -0.51 -7.26 -7.04
CA ILE A 179 -0.95 -6.05 -7.75
C ILE A 179 -0.63 -6.12 -9.25
N THR A 180 -1.46 -5.43 -10.06
CA THR A 180 -1.29 -5.33 -11.51
C THR A 180 -0.98 -3.90 -11.97
N TRP A 181 -0.75 -2.99 -11.03
CA TRP A 181 -0.49 -1.58 -11.28
C TRP A 181 0.77 -1.09 -10.57
N ARG A 182 1.19 0.13 -10.91
CA ARG A 182 2.32 0.80 -10.25
C ARG A 182 1.87 1.38 -8.91
N GLU A 183 1.91 0.57 -7.86
CA GLU A 183 1.51 0.98 -6.50
C GLU A 183 2.42 2.09 -5.96
N PRO A 184 1.87 3.23 -5.49
CA PRO A 184 2.69 4.32 -4.95
C PRO A 184 3.48 3.96 -3.69
N PHE A 185 2.91 3.16 -2.77
CA PHE A 185 3.61 2.70 -1.56
C PHE A 185 3.18 1.29 -1.10
N GLY A 186 1.87 1.04 -0.95
CA GLY A 186 1.37 -0.25 -0.48
C GLY A 186 1.57 -0.46 1.03
N LEU A 187 0.89 0.35 1.85
CA LEU A 187 0.93 0.26 3.33
C LEU A 187 0.75 -1.16 3.86
N VAL A 188 -0.06 -1.99 3.20
CA VAL A 188 -0.31 -3.38 3.58
C VAL A 188 0.97 -4.21 3.68
N MET A 189 1.97 -3.95 2.83
CA MET A 189 3.27 -4.63 2.91
C MET A 189 3.98 -4.30 4.22
N ALA A 190 4.04 -3.02 4.59
CA ALA A 190 4.64 -2.58 5.85
C ALA A 190 3.81 -3.05 7.06
N GLU A 191 2.47 -2.99 6.99
CA GLU A 191 1.57 -3.49 8.04
C GLU A 191 1.76 -5.00 8.29
N SER A 192 1.87 -5.79 7.22
CA SER A 192 2.13 -7.23 7.28
C SER A 192 3.46 -7.53 7.99
N MET A 193 4.53 -6.90 7.53
CA MET A 193 5.86 -7.08 8.11
C MET A 193 5.94 -6.52 9.53
N ALA A 194 5.20 -5.47 9.87
CA ALA A 194 5.08 -4.97 11.25
C ALA A 194 4.48 -6.03 12.19
N ALA A 195 3.53 -6.83 11.71
CA ALA A 195 3.01 -7.98 12.46
C ALA A 195 3.95 -9.21 12.42
N GLY A 196 5.04 -9.16 11.67
CA GLY A 196 6.04 -10.23 11.51
C GLY A 196 5.81 -11.10 10.26
N THR A 197 4.78 -10.84 9.46
CA THR A 197 4.42 -11.71 8.35
C THR A 197 5.13 -11.29 7.06
N PRO A 198 5.85 -12.21 6.38
CA PRO A 198 6.49 -11.93 5.11
C PRO A 198 5.47 -11.66 3.99
N VAL A 199 5.90 -10.97 2.95
CA VAL A 199 5.06 -10.61 1.82
C VAL A 199 5.53 -11.29 0.54
N VAL A 200 4.61 -11.86 -0.22
CA VAL A 200 4.84 -12.31 -1.60
C VAL A 200 4.14 -11.31 -2.53
N ALA A 201 4.93 -10.55 -3.26
CA ALA A 201 4.43 -9.41 -4.04
C ALA A 201 4.85 -9.47 -5.50
N MET A 202 3.98 -8.98 -6.40
CA MET A 202 4.40 -8.60 -7.75
C MET A 202 5.36 -7.41 -7.65
N ASN A 203 6.50 -7.49 -8.37
CA ASN A 203 7.54 -6.46 -8.36
C ASN A 203 7.13 -5.25 -9.21
N LEU A 204 6.09 -4.55 -8.78
CA LEU A 204 5.54 -3.37 -9.43
C LEU A 204 5.49 -2.18 -8.46
N GLY A 205 5.66 -0.99 -8.99
CA GLY A 205 5.62 0.23 -8.18
C GLY A 205 6.70 0.23 -7.09
N SER A 206 6.29 0.51 -5.87
CA SER A 206 7.17 0.60 -4.69
C SER A 206 7.53 -0.73 -4.04
N ALA A 207 7.05 -1.87 -4.56
CA ALA A 207 7.26 -3.17 -3.91
C ALA A 207 8.75 -3.46 -3.63
N SER A 208 9.65 -3.13 -4.58
CA SER A 208 11.10 -3.29 -4.41
C SER A 208 11.77 -2.27 -3.49
N GLU A 209 11.06 -1.21 -3.12
CA GLU A 209 11.52 -0.23 -2.11
C GLU A 209 11.10 -0.66 -0.70
N VAL A 210 10.00 -1.42 -0.58
CA VAL A 210 9.42 -1.83 0.70
C VAL A 210 9.87 -3.23 1.11
N ILE A 211 10.02 -4.16 0.18
CA ILE A 211 10.39 -5.56 0.43
C ILE A 211 11.85 -5.80 0.06
N VAL A 212 12.59 -6.45 0.97
CA VAL A 212 13.93 -6.98 0.69
C VAL A 212 13.78 -8.44 0.27
N HIS A 213 13.96 -8.71 -1.04
CA HIS A 213 13.80 -10.05 -1.62
C HIS A 213 14.63 -11.10 -0.89
N GLY A 214 14.01 -12.21 -0.48
CA GLY A 214 14.63 -13.30 0.25
C GLY A 214 14.94 -13.01 1.72
N LYS A 215 14.58 -11.82 2.26
CA LYS A 215 14.79 -11.48 3.67
C LYS A 215 13.48 -11.09 4.39
N THR A 216 12.63 -10.30 3.75
CA THR A 216 11.36 -9.88 4.34
C THR A 216 10.15 -10.32 3.50
N GLY A 217 10.42 -11.01 2.40
CA GLY A 217 9.43 -11.51 1.47
C GLY A 217 10.05 -11.83 0.12
N PHE A 218 9.21 -12.05 -0.87
CA PHE A 218 9.62 -12.35 -2.23
C PHE A 218 9.00 -11.36 -3.22
N LEU A 219 9.83 -10.85 -4.13
CA LEU A 219 9.44 -10.04 -5.27
C LEU A 219 9.36 -10.94 -6.50
N CYS A 220 8.22 -10.97 -7.17
CA CYS A 220 7.90 -11.88 -8.26
C CYS A 220 7.49 -11.08 -9.51
N HIS A 221 7.73 -11.63 -10.69
CA HIS A 221 7.34 -11.03 -11.96
C HIS A 221 6.16 -11.75 -12.61
N THR A 222 5.88 -12.99 -12.17
CA THR A 222 4.77 -13.81 -12.66
C THR A 222 4.03 -14.50 -11.50
N VAL A 223 2.85 -15.03 -11.79
CA VAL A 223 2.06 -15.82 -10.84
C VAL A 223 2.81 -17.10 -10.45
N GLU A 224 3.49 -17.73 -11.42
CA GLU A 224 4.30 -18.93 -11.21
C GLU A 224 5.45 -18.68 -10.24
N GLU A 225 6.10 -17.51 -10.34
CA GLU A 225 7.12 -17.10 -9.37
C GLU A 225 6.54 -16.89 -7.97
N CYS A 226 5.32 -16.35 -7.84
CA CYS A 226 4.62 -16.24 -6.56
C CYS A 226 4.34 -17.62 -5.96
N ILE A 227 3.90 -18.58 -6.77
CA ILE A 227 3.67 -19.97 -6.36
C ILE A 227 4.99 -20.61 -5.88
N GLN A 228 6.08 -20.43 -6.62
CA GLN A 228 7.40 -20.93 -6.24
C GLN A 228 7.93 -20.25 -4.96
N ALA A 229 7.67 -18.97 -4.78
CA ALA A 229 8.06 -18.23 -3.58
C ALA A 229 7.41 -18.79 -2.31
N LEU A 230 6.14 -19.20 -2.40
CA LEU A 230 5.43 -19.81 -1.27
C LEU A 230 6.06 -21.13 -0.79
N SER A 231 6.71 -21.89 -1.67
CA SER A 231 7.42 -23.11 -1.25
C SER A 231 8.69 -22.85 -0.42
N LYS A 232 9.13 -21.58 -0.36
CA LYS A 232 10.33 -21.15 0.38
C LYS A 232 9.98 -20.15 1.49
N ILE A 233 8.69 -19.94 1.77
CA ILE A 233 8.24 -18.84 2.65
C ILE A 233 8.71 -19.05 4.11
N ASP A 234 8.88 -20.28 4.54
CA ASP A 234 9.39 -20.68 5.85
C ASP A 234 10.86 -20.30 6.09
N THR A 235 11.60 -19.97 5.04
CA THR A 235 12.99 -19.47 5.13
C THR A 235 13.06 -18.01 5.60
N ILE A 236 11.93 -17.28 5.59
CA ILE A 236 11.89 -15.89 6.00
C ILE A 236 11.69 -15.78 7.52
N ASP A 237 12.62 -15.12 8.19
CA ASP A 237 12.52 -14.83 9.61
C ASP A 237 11.53 -13.66 9.85
N ARG A 238 10.49 -13.95 10.62
CA ARG A 238 9.44 -12.99 10.98
C ARG A 238 9.96 -11.83 11.81
N GLN A 239 10.99 -12.07 12.65
CA GLN A 239 11.63 -11.02 13.44
C GLN A 239 12.37 -10.01 12.52
N VAL A 240 13.00 -10.51 11.46
CA VAL A 240 13.66 -9.66 10.45
C VAL A 240 12.64 -8.80 9.71
N CYS A 241 11.44 -9.35 9.38
CA CYS A 241 10.34 -8.57 8.82
C CYS A 241 9.96 -7.40 9.74
N ARG A 242 9.75 -7.68 11.03
CA ARG A 242 9.40 -6.69 12.04
C ARG A 242 10.46 -5.60 12.17
N GLN A 243 11.71 -5.98 12.34
CA GLN A 243 12.84 -5.06 12.49
C GLN A 243 13.02 -4.15 11.27
N HIS A 244 12.80 -4.71 10.07
CA HIS A 244 12.88 -3.95 8.83
C HIS A 244 11.90 -2.77 8.81
N VAL A 245 10.64 -2.99 9.25
CA VAL A 245 9.64 -1.93 9.32
C VAL A 245 9.96 -0.92 10.42
N GLU A 246 10.39 -1.38 11.59
CA GLU A 246 10.76 -0.49 12.71
C GLU A 246 11.86 0.49 12.32
N VAL A 247 12.85 0.03 11.55
CA VAL A 247 14.00 0.85 11.12
C VAL A 247 13.63 1.77 9.95
N ASN A 248 12.87 1.28 8.97
CA ASN A 248 12.73 1.96 7.68
C ASN A 248 11.35 2.60 7.47
N PHE A 249 10.29 2.07 8.09
CA PHE A 249 8.90 2.46 7.82
C PHE A 249 8.08 2.69 9.09
N SER A 250 8.72 3.03 10.21
CA SER A 250 8.00 3.45 11.41
C SER A 250 7.47 4.89 11.26
N ALA A 251 6.41 5.21 12.02
CA ALA A 251 5.89 6.58 12.08
C ALA A 251 6.99 7.58 12.45
N LYS A 252 7.88 7.20 13.39
CA LYS A 252 9.05 8.02 13.74
C LYS A 252 9.95 8.26 12.53
N ARG A 253 10.28 7.22 11.76
CA ARG A 253 11.13 7.34 10.58
C ARG A 253 10.53 8.27 9.52
N MET A 254 9.21 8.22 9.35
CA MET A 254 8.48 9.12 8.44
C MET A 254 8.57 10.59 8.91
N THR A 255 8.49 10.85 10.22
CA THR A 255 8.56 12.21 10.75
C THR A 255 9.97 12.79 10.79
N ASP A 256 10.99 11.94 10.81
CA ASP A 256 12.41 12.33 10.76
C ASP A 256 12.90 12.60 9.32
N GLY A 257 12.14 12.19 8.31
CA GLY A 257 12.44 12.34 6.86
C GLY A 257 11.81 13.55 6.26
#